data_dff075173cf694ae41dccfa9387701fe
#
_entry.id   dff075173cf694ae41dccfa9387701fe
#
_cell.length_a   1.000
_cell.length_b   1.000
_cell.length_c   1.000
_cell.angle_alpha   90.00
_cell.angle_beta   90.00
_cell.angle_gamma   90.00
#
_symmetry.space_group_name_H-M   'P 1'
#
loop_
_entity.id
_entity.type
_entity.pdbx_description
1 polymer ?
#
loop_
_entity_poly.entity_id
_entity_poly.type
_entity_poly.pdbx_seq_one_letter_code
_entity_poly.pdbx_strand_id
1 'polypeptide(L)'
;DFETAKKLISVNQEDKAVKVKFVKELSNKKEYKFVIDSIKRQVEDTKIKISWDGTPFDIDQKGEMLYDIPGKSNFKIVSAEVEKDNNQVLLLNFSDPLNRDQDFSGLVQVESALNLRFATAGNLLKVFFNEPLKGELLVEVFQGIESEDGYKMKQNFSEKVTFEQVKPGVRFIKSGTILPS
;
A
#
# COMPACT_ATOMS: atom_id res chain seq x y z
N ASP A 1 7.56 29.13 17.74
CA ASP A 1 6.15 28.97 18.10
C ASP A 1 5.43 28.22 16.98
N PHE A 2 4.24 27.68 17.24
CA PHE A 2 3.52 26.82 16.30
C PHE A 2 3.05 27.55 15.02
N GLU A 3 2.68 28.82 15.15
CA GLU A 3 2.27 29.63 13.99
C GLU A 3 3.45 30.00 13.09
N THR A 4 4.62 30.19 13.68
CA THR A 4 5.87 30.39 12.93
C THR A 4 6.26 29.10 12.19
N ALA A 5 6.08 27.93 12.83
CA ALA A 5 6.39 26.63 12.21
C ALA A 5 5.58 26.41 10.92
N LYS A 6 4.35 26.90 10.81
CA LYS A 6 3.55 26.82 9.59
C LYS A 6 4.15 27.55 8.39
N LYS A 7 5.01 28.53 8.64
CA LYS A 7 5.68 29.29 7.57
C LYS A 7 6.96 28.65 7.09
N LEU A 8 7.46 27.61 7.80
CA LEU A 8 8.68 26.92 7.44
C LEU A 8 8.53 26.05 6.20
N ILE A 9 7.33 25.50 5.97
CA ILE A 9 7.11 24.47 4.97
C ILE A 9 6.11 24.96 3.94
N SER A 10 6.48 24.81 2.69
CA SER A 10 5.57 24.96 1.55
C SER A 10 5.54 23.66 0.74
N VAL A 11 4.37 23.31 0.23
CA VAL A 11 4.18 22.12 -0.58
C VAL A 11 3.52 22.51 -1.89
N ASN A 12 4.11 22.08 -2.98
CA ASN A 12 3.58 22.27 -4.32
C ASN A 12 3.44 20.94 -5.03
N GLN A 13 2.31 20.71 -5.67
CA GLN A 13 2.16 19.63 -6.65
C GLN A 13 2.28 20.27 -8.03
N GLU A 14 3.39 19.98 -8.71
CA GLU A 14 3.81 20.73 -9.87
C GLU A 14 3.92 22.22 -9.53
N ASP A 15 3.20 23.10 -10.20
CA ASP A 15 3.20 24.55 -9.95
C ASP A 15 2.05 25.03 -9.05
N LYS A 16 1.28 24.12 -8.46
CA LYS A 16 0.12 24.46 -7.64
C LYS A 16 0.41 24.22 -6.16
N ALA A 17 0.18 25.25 -5.34
CA ALA A 17 0.31 25.13 -3.89
C ALA A 17 -0.71 24.13 -3.33
N VAL A 18 -0.25 23.24 -2.46
CA VAL A 18 -1.04 22.22 -1.77
C VAL A 18 -1.15 22.58 -0.31
N LYS A 19 -2.36 22.45 0.24
CA LYS A 19 -2.62 22.78 1.64
C LYS A 19 -1.97 21.79 2.58
N VAL A 20 -1.23 22.33 3.55
CA VAL A 20 -0.60 21.58 4.63
C VAL A 20 -1.40 21.76 5.92
N LYS A 21 -1.72 20.68 6.60
CA LYS A 21 -2.35 20.68 7.92
C LYS A 21 -1.33 20.24 8.97
N PHE A 22 -0.99 21.14 9.88
CA PHE A 22 -0.17 20.80 11.02
C PHE A 22 -1.01 20.13 12.12
N VAL A 23 -0.51 19.03 12.66
CA VAL A 23 -1.17 18.24 13.71
C VAL A 23 -0.59 18.64 15.05
N LYS A 24 -1.28 19.52 15.77
CA LYS A 24 -0.81 20.09 17.04
C LYS A 24 -0.61 19.03 18.13
N GLU A 25 -1.50 18.07 18.21
CA GLU A 25 -1.50 16.98 19.19
C GLU A 25 -0.29 16.04 19.03
N LEU A 26 0.24 15.95 17.82
CA LEU A 26 1.40 15.13 17.48
C LEU A 26 2.70 15.95 17.41
N SER A 27 2.63 17.26 17.65
CA SER A 27 3.76 18.18 17.59
C SER A 27 4.24 18.53 19.01
N ASN A 28 5.55 18.70 19.14
CA ASN A 28 6.18 19.13 20.40
C ASN A 28 7.18 20.28 20.14
N LYS A 29 7.95 20.70 21.14
CA LYS A 29 8.89 21.82 21.00
C LYS A 29 10.02 21.57 20.01
N LYS A 30 10.30 20.31 19.63
CA LYS A 30 11.41 19.91 18.76
C LYS A 30 10.93 19.32 17.43
N GLU A 31 9.71 18.79 17.40
CA GLU A 31 9.15 18.10 16.24
C GLU A 31 7.80 18.68 15.88
N TYR A 32 7.59 18.96 14.60
CA TYR A 32 6.33 19.40 14.06
C TYR A 32 5.84 18.36 13.05
N LYS A 33 4.64 17.84 13.27
CA LYS A 33 4.01 16.87 12.37
C LYS A 33 2.95 17.57 11.53
N PHE A 34 2.94 17.22 10.27
CA PHE A 34 1.96 17.76 9.33
C PHE A 34 1.44 16.66 8.40
N VAL A 35 0.28 16.89 7.83
CA VAL A 35 -0.38 16.01 6.87
C VAL A 35 -0.69 16.83 5.61
N ILE A 36 -0.49 16.21 4.48
CA ILE A 36 -0.87 16.72 3.17
C ILE A 36 -2.03 15.86 2.68
N ASP A 37 -3.26 16.37 2.80
CA ASP A 37 -4.48 15.61 2.53
C ASP A 37 -5.16 15.96 1.18
N SER A 38 -4.60 16.88 0.44
CA SER A 38 -5.17 17.40 -0.80
C SER A 38 -4.34 17.08 -2.06
N ILE A 39 -3.52 16.02 -1.98
CA ILE A 39 -2.80 15.50 -3.15
C ILE A 39 -3.81 14.92 -4.13
N LYS A 40 -3.74 15.36 -5.38
CA LYS A 40 -4.58 14.83 -6.45
C LYS A 40 -3.75 13.94 -7.36
N ARG A 41 -4.10 12.65 -7.43
CA ARG A 41 -3.54 11.79 -8.46
C ARG A 41 -4.13 12.17 -9.82
N GLN A 42 -3.24 12.45 -10.75
CA GLN A 42 -3.59 12.74 -12.15
C GLN A 42 -3.52 11.46 -12.99
N VAL A 43 -3.81 11.57 -14.29
CA VAL A 43 -3.67 10.44 -15.22
C VAL A 43 -2.20 10.07 -15.37
N GLU A 44 -1.34 11.06 -15.56
CA GLU A 44 0.11 10.88 -15.67
C GLU A 44 0.81 11.05 -14.31
N ASP A 45 2.06 10.58 -14.22
CA ASP A 45 2.90 10.74 -13.06
C ASP A 45 3.14 12.22 -12.78
N THR A 46 3.07 12.62 -11.51
CA THR A 46 3.33 13.99 -11.07
C THR A 46 4.34 14.01 -9.93
N LYS A 47 4.81 15.20 -9.57
CA LYS A 47 5.75 15.37 -8.45
C LYS A 47 5.18 16.30 -7.41
N ILE A 48 5.47 15.98 -6.15
CA ILE A 48 5.28 16.88 -5.03
C ILE A 48 6.63 17.38 -4.60
N LYS A 49 6.74 18.71 -4.51
CA LYS A 49 7.89 19.41 -3.96
C LYS A 49 7.54 19.92 -2.57
N ILE A 50 8.28 19.47 -1.57
CA ILE A 50 8.24 19.99 -0.21
C ILE A 50 9.48 20.87 -0.04
N SER A 51 9.28 22.15 0.20
CA SER A 51 10.37 23.11 0.42
C SER A 51 10.29 23.63 1.85
N TRP A 52 11.44 23.86 2.46
CA TRP A 52 11.53 24.46 3.78
C TRP A 52 12.50 25.63 3.80
N ASP A 53 12.17 26.61 4.63
CA ASP A 53 12.97 27.81 4.87
C ASP A 53 13.03 28.08 6.38
N GLY A 54 14.23 27.96 6.98
CA GLY A 54 14.46 28.18 8.41
C GLY A 54 14.52 29.64 8.83
N THR A 55 14.56 30.58 7.88
CA THR A 55 14.67 32.02 8.15
C THR A 55 13.67 32.54 9.21
N PRO A 56 12.38 32.09 9.27
CA PRO A 56 11.46 32.51 10.30
C PRO A 56 11.87 32.16 11.74
N PHE A 57 12.88 31.30 11.91
CA PHE A 57 13.48 30.93 13.20
C PHE A 57 14.95 31.34 13.32
N ASP A 58 15.41 32.30 12.53
CA ASP A 58 16.80 32.73 12.45
C ASP A 58 17.80 31.58 12.14
N ILE A 59 17.31 30.56 11.42
CA ILE A 59 18.10 29.42 10.97
C ILE A 59 18.36 29.55 9.47
N ASP A 60 19.63 29.71 9.10
CA ASP A 60 20.02 29.78 7.68
C ASP A 60 20.13 28.37 7.07
N GLN A 61 18.99 27.67 7.04
CA GLN A 61 18.84 26.37 6.39
C GLN A 61 17.61 26.38 5.51
N LYS A 62 17.83 26.15 4.23
CA LYS A 62 16.76 25.97 3.21
C LYS A 62 17.02 24.68 2.47
N GLY A 63 15.94 24.08 2.00
CA GLY A 63 16.06 22.89 1.19
C GLY A 63 14.74 22.49 0.56
N GLU A 64 14.81 21.47 -0.26
CA GLU A 64 13.63 20.88 -0.89
C GLU A 64 13.77 19.37 -1.03
N MET A 65 12.63 18.68 -1.04
CA MET A 65 12.51 17.26 -1.37
C MET A 65 11.43 17.09 -2.42
N LEU A 66 11.72 16.19 -3.36
CA LEU A 66 10.78 15.79 -4.42
C LEU A 66 10.29 14.37 -4.16
N TYR A 67 8.99 14.19 -4.27
CA TYR A 67 8.34 12.88 -4.18
C TYR A 67 7.55 12.62 -5.46
N ASP A 68 7.76 11.45 -6.06
CA ASP A 68 6.99 11.03 -7.22
C ASP A 68 5.60 10.53 -6.78
N ILE A 69 4.58 11.03 -7.43
CA ILE A 69 3.20 10.57 -7.27
C ILE A 69 2.81 9.82 -8.54
N PRO A 70 2.74 8.49 -8.48
CA PRO A 70 2.35 7.69 -9.65
C PRO A 70 0.97 8.09 -10.15
N GLY A 71 0.87 8.31 -11.44
CA GLY A 71 -0.39 8.58 -12.12
C GLY A 71 -1.31 7.36 -12.14
N LYS A 72 -2.58 7.58 -12.43
CA LYS A 72 -3.56 6.49 -12.60
C LYS A 72 -3.22 5.58 -13.78
N SER A 73 -2.62 6.14 -14.83
CA SER A 73 -2.15 5.37 -16.00
C SER A 73 -0.97 4.43 -15.68
N ASN A 74 -0.32 4.61 -14.52
CA ASN A 74 0.75 3.75 -14.01
C ASN A 74 0.19 2.73 -13.01
N PHE A 75 -0.90 2.06 -13.42
CA PHE A 75 -1.54 1.01 -12.63
C PHE A 75 -0.64 -0.22 -12.54
N LYS A 76 -0.33 -0.65 -11.33
CA LYS A 76 0.63 -1.73 -11.07
C LYS A 76 0.43 -2.38 -9.71
N ILE A 77 1.07 -3.53 -9.51
CA ILE A 77 1.19 -4.16 -8.20
C ILE A 77 2.24 -3.41 -7.36
N VAL A 78 1.90 -3.15 -6.11
CA VAL A 78 2.73 -2.46 -5.11
C VAL A 78 3.42 -3.47 -4.19
N SER A 79 2.71 -4.54 -3.79
CA SER A 79 3.27 -5.62 -2.97
C SER A 79 2.55 -6.94 -3.20
N ALA A 80 3.27 -8.04 -2.95
CA ALA A 80 2.75 -9.39 -2.92
C ALA A 80 3.15 -10.05 -1.60
N GLU A 81 2.17 -10.44 -0.79
CA GLU A 81 2.40 -10.97 0.56
C GLU A 81 1.49 -12.16 0.84
N VAL A 82 1.94 -13.10 1.67
CA VAL A 82 1.11 -14.22 2.13
C VAL A 82 0.61 -13.96 3.53
N GLU A 83 -0.72 -13.87 3.69
CA GLU A 83 -1.36 -13.83 4.99
C GLU A 83 -1.29 -15.22 5.65
N LYS A 84 -0.86 -15.24 6.92
CA LYS A 84 -0.50 -16.48 7.64
C LYS A 84 -1.57 -16.96 8.64
N ASP A 85 -2.78 -16.45 8.54
CA ASP A 85 -3.87 -16.94 9.39
C ASP A 85 -4.29 -18.38 9.02
N ASN A 86 -5.38 -18.89 9.53
CA ASN A 86 -5.81 -20.29 9.41
C ASN A 86 -5.79 -20.87 7.99
N ASN A 87 -5.84 -20.03 6.96
CA ASN A 87 -5.68 -20.41 5.56
C ASN A 87 -4.63 -19.50 4.91
N GLN A 88 -3.74 -20.07 4.11
CA GLN A 88 -2.82 -19.28 3.29
C GLN A 88 -3.61 -18.51 2.23
N VAL A 89 -3.44 -17.20 2.21
CA VAL A 89 -4.01 -16.32 1.20
C VAL A 89 -2.90 -15.45 0.65
N LEU A 90 -2.71 -15.46 -0.67
CA LEU A 90 -1.81 -14.49 -1.31
C LEU A 90 -2.56 -13.18 -1.48
N LEU A 91 -1.98 -12.11 -0.96
CA LEU A 91 -2.48 -10.74 -1.03
C LEU A 91 -1.67 -9.97 -2.07
N LEU A 92 -2.31 -9.59 -3.16
CA LEU A 92 -1.71 -8.74 -4.19
C LEU A 92 -2.30 -7.33 -4.02
N ASN A 93 -1.47 -6.39 -3.58
CA ASN A 93 -1.85 -4.99 -3.43
C ASN A 93 -1.55 -4.22 -4.71
N PHE A 94 -2.56 -3.59 -5.27
CA PHE A 94 -2.43 -2.74 -6.44
C PHE A 94 -2.39 -1.26 -6.06
N SER A 95 -1.90 -0.45 -6.96
CA SER A 95 -1.82 1.01 -6.77
C SER A 95 -3.19 1.69 -6.74
N ASP A 96 -4.22 1.05 -7.30
CA ASP A 96 -5.57 1.56 -7.43
C ASP A 96 -6.62 0.45 -7.24
N PRO A 97 -7.88 0.79 -6.94
CA PRO A 97 -8.96 -0.19 -6.87
C PRO A 97 -9.12 -0.98 -8.15
N LEU A 98 -9.39 -2.25 -8.00
CA LEU A 98 -9.57 -3.20 -9.10
C LEU A 98 -10.98 -3.15 -9.68
N ASN A 99 -11.09 -3.40 -10.98
CA ASN A 99 -12.37 -3.71 -11.61
C ASN A 99 -12.94 -5.00 -11.00
N ARG A 100 -14.07 -4.90 -10.31
CA ARG A 100 -14.68 -6.01 -9.57
C ARG A 100 -15.30 -7.06 -10.48
N ASP A 101 -15.64 -6.68 -11.69
CA ASP A 101 -16.33 -7.55 -12.66
C ASP A 101 -15.34 -8.31 -13.56
N GLN A 102 -14.03 -8.10 -13.36
CA GLN A 102 -13.01 -8.78 -14.13
C GLN A 102 -12.79 -10.21 -13.64
N ASP A 103 -12.70 -11.14 -14.61
CA ASP A 103 -12.18 -12.49 -14.35
C ASP A 103 -10.65 -12.47 -14.31
N PHE A 104 -10.10 -12.95 -13.21
CA PHE A 104 -8.65 -13.03 -13.00
C PHE A 104 -8.05 -14.39 -13.39
N SER A 105 -8.88 -15.32 -13.85
CA SER A 105 -8.44 -16.65 -14.30
C SER A 105 -7.48 -16.51 -15.47
N GLY A 106 -6.30 -17.15 -15.34
CA GLY A 106 -5.24 -17.04 -16.36
C GLY A 106 -4.40 -15.76 -16.32
N LEU A 107 -4.84 -14.72 -15.58
CA LEU A 107 -4.06 -13.50 -15.37
C LEU A 107 -3.13 -13.59 -14.14
N VAL A 108 -3.38 -14.51 -13.23
CA VAL A 108 -2.54 -14.77 -12.05
C VAL A 108 -2.14 -16.22 -12.06
N GLN A 109 -0.85 -16.48 -11.91
CA GLN A 109 -0.28 -17.82 -11.80
C GLN A 109 0.63 -17.89 -10.56
N VAL A 110 0.60 -19.01 -9.89
CA VAL A 110 1.50 -19.32 -8.79
C VAL A 110 2.09 -20.70 -9.04
N GLU A 111 3.39 -20.78 -8.98
CA GLU A 111 4.12 -22.03 -9.20
C GLU A 111 3.56 -23.15 -8.32
N SER A 112 3.35 -24.33 -8.91
CA SER A 112 2.78 -25.51 -8.27
C SER A 112 1.33 -25.38 -7.76
N ALA A 113 0.64 -24.27 -8.03
CA ALA A 113 -0.75 -24.09 -7.64
C ALA A 113 -1.70 -24.25 -8.83
N LEU A 114 -2.81 -24.97 -8.60
CA LEU A 114 -3.86 -25.16 -9.58
C LEU A 114 -5.20 -24.65 -9.02
N ASN A 115 -6.10 -24.27 -9.94
CA ASN A 115 -7.49 -23.90 -9.59
C ASN A 115 -7.57 -22.78 -8.55
N LEU A 116 -6.92 -21.65 -8.83
CA LEU A 116 -6.95 -20.46 -7.98
C LEU A 116 -8.36 -19.89 -7.90
N ARG A 117 -8.73 -19.38 -6.73
CA ARG A 117 -9.95 -18.61 -6.51
C ARG A 117 -9.59 -17.18 -6.12
N PHE A 118 -10.40 -16.23 -6.54
CA PHE A 118 -10.11 -14.82 -6.40
C PHE A 118 -11.23 -14.09 -5.66
N ALA A 119 -10.85 -13.07 -4.88
CA ALA A 119 -11.76 -12.09 -4.32
C ALA A 119 -11.10 -10.71 -4.31
N THR A 120 -11.85 -9.68 -4.65
CA THR A 120 -11.39 -8.30 -4.67
C THR A 120 -11.92 -7.52 -3.46
N ALA A 121 -11.09 -6.63 -2.92
CA ALA A 121 -11.46 -5.70 -1.85
C ALA A 121 -10.73 -4.36 -2.07
N GLY A 122 -11.35 -3.44 -2.79
CA GLY A 122 -10.69 -2.19 -3.21
C GLY A 122 -9.50 -2.46 -4.11
N ASN A 123 -8.32 -2.08 -3.67
CA ASN A 123 -7.05 -2.30 -4.38
C ASN A 123 -6.37 -3.65 -4.05
N LEU A 124 -7.03 -4.51 -3.29
CA LEU A 124 -6.50 -5.78 -2.87
C LEU A 124 -7.14 -6.93 -3.66
N LEU A 125 -6.32 -7.78 -4.30
CA LEU A 125 -6.72 -9.06 -4.84
C LEU A 125 -6.27 -10.17 -3.88
N LYS A 126 -7.23 -10.92 -3.36
CA LYS A 126 -7.00 -12.10 -2.54
C LYS A 126 -7.01 -13.33 -3.43
N VAL A 127 -5.94 -14.13 -3.37
CA VAL A 127 -5.80 -15.38 -4.10
C VAL A 127 -5.83 -16.55 -3.12
N PHE A 128 -6.79 -17.44 -3.30
CA PHE A 128 -7.01 -18.60 -2.45
C PHE A 128 -6.55 -19.87 -3.16
N PHE A 129 -5.96 -20.76 -2.40
CA PHE A 129 -5.45 -22.03 -2.84
C PHE A 129 -6.36 -23.18 -2.38
N ASN A 130 -6.45 -24.24 -3.16
CA ASN A 130 -7.17 -25.45 -2.74
C ASN A 130 -6.33 -26.29 -1.76
N GLU A 131 -5.02 -26.24 -1.90
CA GLU A 131 -4.07 -26.96 -1.04
C GLU A 131 -3.01 -26.02 -0.50
N PRO A 132 -2.50 -26.24 0.72
CA PRO A 132 -1.42 -25.45 1.28
C PRO A 132 -0.15 -25.54 0.44
N LEU A 133 0.44 -24.41 0.14
CA LEU A 133 1.70 -24.29 -0.57
C LEU A 133 2.87 -24.19 0.42
N LYS A 134 4.10 -24.52 -0.05
CA LYS A 134 5.29 -24.49 0.79
C LYS A 134 6.51 -24.07 -0.01
N GLY A 135 7.35 -23.27 0.63
CA GLY A 135 8.62 -22.83 0.07
C GLY A 135 8.53 -21.48 -0.63
N GLU A 136 9.59 -21.14 -1.32
CA GLU A 136 9.67 -19.95 -2.14
C GLU A 136 9.14 -20.28 -3.53
N LEU A 137 8.00 -19.71 -3.91
CA LEU A 137 7.32 -19.99 -5.17
C LEU A 137 7.20 -18.72 -6.01
N LEU A 138 7.30 -18.88 -7.31
CA LEU A 138 7.14 -17.81 -8.27
C LEU A 138 5.65 -17.45 -8.39
N VAL A 139 5.37 -16.15 -8.21
CA VAL A 139 4.06 -15.55 -8.46
C VAL A 139 4.18 -14.69 -9.71
N GLU A 140 3.38 -14.98 -10.71
CA GLU A 140 3.32 -14.21 -11.95
C GLU A 140 1.94 -13.61 -12.13
N VAL A 141 1.92 -12.34 -12.49
CA VAL A 141 0.69 -11.63 -12.82
C VAL A 141 0.86 -10.97 -14.17
N PHE A 142 0.01 -11.37 -15.11
CA PHE A 142 0.10 -10.90 -16.48
C PHE A 142 -0.57 -9.54 -16.67
N GLN A 143 -0.06 -8.77 -17.62
CA GLN A 143 -0.68 -7.53 -18.05
C GLN A 143 -2.15 -7.76 -18.47
N GLY A 144 -2.96 -6.71 -18.35
CA GLY A 144 -4.38 -6.80 -18.70
C GLY A 144 -5.33 -6.79 -17.52
N ILE A 145 -4.81 -6.86 -16.27
CA ILE A 145 -5.63 -6.54 -15.10
C ILE A 145 -6.02 -5.07 -15.17
N GLU A 146 -7.28 -4.78 -14.88
CA GLU A 146 -7.87 -3.44 -14.97
C GLU A 146 -8.19 -2.86 -13.59
N SER A 147 -7.94 -1.56 -13.46
CA SER A 147 -8.46 -0.78 -12.33
C SER A 147 -9.94 -0.44 -12.53
N GLU A 148 -10.63 -0.02 -11.46
CA GLU A 148 -12.00 0.48 -11.50
C GLU A 148 -12.17 1.67 -12.48
N ASP A 149 -11.14 2.49 -12.65
CA ASP A 149 -11.08 3.61 -13.61
C ASP A 149 -10.78 3.17 -15.06
N GLY A 150 -10.60 1.85 -15.32
CA GLY A 150 -10.36 1.30 -16.66
C GLY A 150 -8.90 1.33 -17.13
N TYR A 151 -7.95 1.69 -16.28
CA TYR A 151 -6.52 1.61 -16.60
C TYR A 151 -6.01 0.18 -16.48
N LYS A 152 -5.26 -0.27 -17.49
CA LYS A 152 -4.69 -1.63 -17.52
C LYS A 152 -3.27 -1.66 -17.01
N MET A 153 -2.93 -2.74 -16.32
CA MET A 153 -1.55 -3.05 -15.99
C MET A 153 -0.75 -3.27 -17.28
N LYS A 154 0.32 -2.48 -17.48
CA LYS A 154 1.09 -2.43 -18.74
C LYS A 154 2.24 -3.43 -18.78
N GLN A 155 2.68 -3.94 -17.64
CA GLN A 155 3.82 -4.84 -17.50
C GLN A 155 3.42 -6.05 -16.66
N ASN A 156 4.02 -7.19 -16.99
CA ASN A 156 3.89 -8.36 -16.14
C ASN A 156 4.62 -8.10 -14.80
N PHE A 157 4.05 -8.65 -13.75
CA PHE A 157 4.69 -8.72 -12.43
C PHE A 157 5.17 -10.15 -12.22
N SER A 158 6.37 -10.30 -11.65
CA SER A 158 6.93 -11.59 -11.32
C SER A 158 7.78 -11.44 -10.06
N GLU A 159 7.45 -12.17 -9.01
CA GLU A 159 8.14 -12.12 -7.72
C GLU A 159 8.11 -13.49 -7.05
N LYS A 160 9.21 -13.82 -6.36
CA LYS A 160 9.26 -15.00 -5.51
C LYS A 160 8.72 -14.68 -4.13
N VAL A 161 7.69 -15.41 -3.73
CA VAL A 161 6.99 -15.21 -2.46
C VAL A 161 7.14 -16.45 -1.59
N THR A 162 7.41 -16.26 -0.30
CA THR A 162 7.59 -17.36 0.65
C THR A 162 6.27 -17.81 1.23
N PHE A 163 5.90 -19.06 0.98
CA PHE A 163 4.76 -19.75 1.57
C PHE A 163 5.24 -20.60 2.74
N GLU A 164 4.96 -20.14 3.96
CA GLU A 164 5.27 -20.91 5.16
C GLU A 164 4.19 -21.95 5.45
N GLN A 165 4.61 -23.11 5.89
CA GLN A 165 3.65 -24.14 6.31
C GLN A 165 2.93 -23.67 7.57
N VAL A 166 1.60 -23.62 7.52
CA VAL A 166 0.77 -23.39 8.70
C VAL A 166 0.96 -24.57 9.64
N LYS A 167 1.63 -24.36 10.76
CA LYS A 167 1.77 -25.39 11.79
C LYS A 167 0.40 -25.54 12.50
N PRO A 168 -0.11 -26.76 12.64
CA PRO A 168 -1.29 -26.96 13.47
C PRO A 168 -1.05 -26.41 14.86
N GLY A 169 -1.90 -25.49 15.28
CA GLY A 169 -1.84 -24.88 16.62
C GLY A 169 -3.17 -25.09 17.35
N VAL A 170 -3.10 -25.47 18.62
CA VAL A 170 -4.29 -25.49 19.50
C VAL A 170 -4.29 -24.20 20.29
N ARG A 171 -5.36 -23.42 20.14
CA ARG A 171 -5.57 -22.20 20.92
C ARG A 171 -6.76 -22.40 21.83
N PHE A 172 -6.55 -22.35 23.14
CA PHE A 172 -7.65 -22.33 24.10
C PHE A 172 -8.34 -20.98 24.07
N ILE A 173 -9.62 -20.97 23.71
CA ILE A 173 -10.44 -19.76 23.59
C ILE A 173 -10.87 -19.24 24.97
N LYS A 174 -10.89 -20.11 25.99
CA LYS A 174 -11.17 -19.74 27.40
C LYS A 174 -10.30 -20.56 28.34
N SER A 175 -9.73 -19.89 29.35
CA SER A 175 -9.23 -20.54 30.54
C SER A 175 -10.45 -20.82 31.45
N GLY A 176 -10.90 -22.05 31.52
CA GLY A 176 -11.93 -22.48 32.49
C GLY A 176 -11.28 -23.00 33.76
N THR A 177 -11.77 -22.59 34.94
CA THR A 177 -11.41 -23.22 36.20
C THR A 177 -12.27 -24.50 36.33
N ILE A 178 -11.63 -25.66 36.39
CA ILE A 178 -12.31 -26.92 36.73
C ILE A 178 -12.40 -26.91 38.25
N LEU A 179 -13.61 -26.81 38.78
CA LEU A 179 -13.86 -27.04 40.19
C LEU A 179 -13.97 -28.56 40.40
N PRO A 180 -13.17 -29.15 41.31
CA PRO A 180 -13.37 -30.55 41.66
C PRO A 180 -14.69 -30.72 42.41
N SER A 181 -15.42 -31.75 42.08
CA SER A 181 -16.64 -32.18 42.75
C SER A 181 -16.33 -32.82 44.10
#